data_7ad241c703e774c06627e116ac11b8bb
#
_entry.id   7ad241c703e774c06627e116ac11b8bb
#
_cell.length_a   1.000
_cell.length_b   1.000
_cell.length_c   1.000
_cell.angle_alpha   90.00
_cell.angle_beta   90.00
_cell.angle_gamma   90.00
#
_symmetry.space_group_name_H-M   'P 1'
#
loop_
_entity.id
_entity.type
_entity.pdbx_description
1 polymer ?
#
loop_
_entity_poly.entity_id
_entity_poly.type
_entity_poly.pdbx_seq_one_letter_code
_entity_poly.pdbx_strand_id
1 'polypeptide(L)'
;MEIFDNEILINVKTLNIDSASFTQIKKQANGSIEKMKEIMLEIVKKRGKHHNPVTGSGGMLIGEVEKIGPKLKGKIDLKKGDEIATLVSLSLTPLNIEKIIEVRDEIDQVDIKGKAILFESGIYSKLPKDMPKNLALSVLDVAGAPAQTKRLVKKGDTVLVIGATGKSGMLCLYEAKKKVGKSGKVICLGHSEKKIKKVKSLDLADEYIKADATSPVEVMEKVKKVTKNSLADITINCVNVEDTEMSCILATKNDGLIYFFSMATSFTKAALGAEGVGRDTKMIIGNGYAKNHAKIALNIMRESQALRKVYEEYYA
;
A
#
# COMPACT_ATOMS: atom_id res chain seq x y z
N MET A 1 6.57 28.90 1.29
CA MET A 1 6.63 28.31 -0.08
C MET A 1 5.73 29.12 -0.98
N GLU A 2 6.22 29.51 -2.14
CA GLU A 2 5.42 30.11 -3.21
C GLU A 2 5.06 29.03 -4.23
N ILE A 3 3.96 29.21 -4.96
CA ILE A 3 3.48 28.26 -5.97
C ILE A 3 3.38 28.95 -7.33
N PHE A 4 3.58 28.17 -8.38
CA PHE A 4 3.30 28.56 -9.75
C PHE A 4 1.80 28.51 -10.06
N ASP A 5 1.41 29.02 -11.24
CA ASP A 5 0.01 29.15 -11.68
C ASP A 5 -0.74 27.82 -11.76
N ASN A 6 -0.01 26.70 -11.92
CA ASN A 6 -0.54 25.34 -12.08
C ASN A 6 -0.22 24.42 -10.90
N GLU A 7 -0.07 24.98 -9.70
CA GLU A 7 0.25 24.25 -8.48
C GLU A 7 -0.77 24.51 -7.38
N ILE A 8 -0.76 23.64 -6.38
CA ILE A 8 -1.63 23.72 -5.20
C ILE A 8 -0.75 23.76 -3.96
N LEU A 9 -0.93 24.77 -3.13
CA LEU A 9 -0.28 24.89 -1.83
C LEU A 9 -1.14 24.22 -0.76
N ILE A 10 -0.53 23.36 0.03
CA ILE A 10 -1.18 22.58 1.08
C ILE A 10 -0.56 22.92 2.42
N ASN A 11 -1.37 23.27 3.41
CA ASN A 11 -1.00 23.27 4.82
C ASN A 11 -1.00 21.83 5.31
N VAL A 12 0.16 21.25 5.55
CA VAL A 12 0.31 19.87 5.95
C VAL A 12 0.00 19.70 7.43
N LYS A 13 -0.82 18.70 7.77
CA LYS A 13 -1.20 18.33 9.12
C LYS A 13 -0.50 17.06 9.58
N THR A 14 -0.51 16.03 8.74
CA THR A 14 0.04 14.70 9.07
C THR A 14 0.78 14.12 7.88
N LEU A 15 1.94 13.56 8.12
CA LEU A 15 2.64 12.67 7.20
C LEU A 15 2.33 11.22 7.60
N ASN A 16 2.01 10.36 6.65
CA ASN A 16 2.02 8.91 6.80
C ASN A 16 3.25 8.40 6.08
N ILE A 17 4.28 8.12 6.85
CA ILE A 17 5.54 7.61 6.29
C ILE A 17 5.34 6.14 5.93
N ASP A 18 5.84 5.71 4.78
CA ASP A 18 5.74 4.29 4.45
C ASP A 18 6.51 3.43 5.46
N SER A 19 5.98 2.24 5.74
CA SER A 19 6.47 1.39 6.84
C SER A 19 7.94 0.98 6.69
N ALA A 20 8.47 0.87 5.46
CA ALA A 20 9.87 0.55 5.24
C ALA A 20 10.76 1.73 5.65
N SER A 21 10.40 2.94 5.24
CA SER A 21 11.12 4.17 5.62
C SER A 21 10.99 4.47 7.11
N PHE A 22 9.80 4.29 7.67
CA PHE A 22 9.59 4.53 9.10
C PHE A 22 10.40 3.57 9.97
N THR A 23 10.37 2.28 9.65
CA THR A 23 11.16 1.25 10.32
C THR A 23 12.66 1.52 10.23
N GLN A 24 13.14 1.95 9.05
CA GLN A 24 14.55 2.29 8.85
C GLN A 24 14.95 3.49 9.71
N ILE A 25 14.15 4.58 9.73
CA ILE A 25 14.42 5.77 10.56
C ILE A 25 14.38 5.41 12.04
N LYS A 26 13.41 4.62 12.50
CA LYS A 26 13.30 4.14 13.89
C LYS A 26 14.52 3.34 14.29
N LYS A 27 15.00 2.45 13.41
CA LYS A 27 16.22 1.65 13.63
C LYS A 27 17.47 2.53 13.70
N GLN A 28 17.62 3.49 12.78
CA GLN A 28 18.73 4.46 12.78
C GLN A 28 18.74 5.34 14.04
N ALA A 29 17.56 5.69 14.54
CA ALA A 29 17.37 6.46 15.76
C ALA A 29 17.53 5.63 17.07
N ASN A 30 17.75 4.32 16.98
CA ASN A 30 17.72 3.39 18.11
C ASN A 30 16.43 3.49 18.94
N GLY A 31 15.28 3.74 18.28
CA GLY A 31 13.96 3.90 18.90
C GLY A 31 13.72 5.27 19.57
N SER A 32 14.69 6.18 19.55
CA SER A 32 14.52 7.52 20.14
C SER A 32 13.65 8.42 19.26
N ILE A 33 12.52 8.86 19.80
CA ILE A 33 11.59 9.76 19.11
C ILE A 33 12.24 11.08 18.72
N GLU A 34 13.04 11.67 19.61
CA GLU A 34 13.72 12.94 19.31
C GLU A 34 14.73 12.80 18.16
N LYS A 35 15.50 11.71 18.14
CA LYS A 35 16.41 11.41 17.03
C LYS A 35 15.64 11.11 15.73
N MET A 36 14.49 10.48 15.78
CA MET A 36 13.63 10.28 14.60
C MET A 36 13.18 11.63 14.03
N LYS A 37 12.76 12.58 14.87
CA LYS A 37 12.40 13.93 14.46
C LYS A 37 13.57 14.65 13.77
N GLU A 38 14.76 14.58 14.37
CA GLU A 38 15.98 15.17 13.80
C GLU A 38 16.30 14.60 12.42
N ILE A 39 16.28 13.28 12.27
CA ILE A 39 16.54 12.60 10.99
C ILE A 39 15.52 13.03 9.91
N MET A 40 14.23 13.07 10.24
CA MET A 40 13.18 13.47 9.29
C MET A 40 13.35 14.94 8.86
N LEU A 41 13.62 15.85 9.80
CA LEU A 41 13.88 17.26 9.51
C LEU A 41 15.12 17.42 8.62
N GLU A 42 16.19 16.66 8.88
CA GLU A 42 17.42 16.70 8.09
C GLU A 42 17.19 16.21 6.65
N ILE A 43 16.44 15.11 6.49
CA ILE A 43 16.05 14.58 5.17
C ILE A 43 15.33 15.67 4.37
N VAL A 44 14.30 16.29 4.97
CA VAL A 44 13.51 17.31 4.28
C VAL A 44 14.33 18.58 4.02
N LYS A 45 15.13 19.03 4.98
CA LYS A 45 16.00 20.19 4.81
C LYS A 45 17.01 20.02 3.68
N LYS A 46 17.62 18.84 3.56
CA LYS A 46 18.62 18.55 2.53
C LYS A 46 18.02 18.33 1.14
N ARG A 47 16.81 17.77 1.06
CA ARG A 47 16.23 17.31 -0.19
C ARG A 47 15.03 18.11 -0.69
N GLY A 48 14.48 19.01 0.13
CA GLY A 48 13.24 19.73 -0.17
C GLY A 48 12.00 18.85 -0.20
N LYS A 49 12.10 17.59 0.27
CA LYS A 49 11.05 16.55 0.25
C LYS A 49 11.41 15.43 1.21
N HIS A 50 10.41 14.67 1.69
CA HIS A 50 10.68 13.46 2.50
C HIS A 50 10.98 12.27 1.58
N HIS A 51 12.23 12.15 1.18
CA HIS A 51 12.76 11.04 0.38
C HIS A 51 13.84 10.35 1.20
N ASN A 52 13.50 9.20 1.78
CA ASN A 52 14.44 8.42 2.58
C ASN A 52 15.62 7.95 1.70
N PRO A 53 16.87 8.28 2.09
CA PRO A 53 18.04 7.96 1.26
C PRO A 53 18.34 6.46 1.19
N VAL A 54 17.83 5.66 2.13
CA VAL A 54 18.06 4.22 2.22
C VAL A 54 17.01 3.44 1.44
N THR A 55 15.72 3.75 1.68
CA THR A 55 14.61 3.00 1.06
C THR A 55 14.16 3.58 -0.29
N GLY A 56 14.51 4.84 -0.59
CA GLY A 56 14.07 5.54 -1.79
C GLY A 56 12.60 5.95 -1.79
N SER A 57 11.86 5.67 -0.71
CA SER A 57 10.43 5.92 -0.58
C SER A 57 10.11 7.07 0.38
N GLY A 58 8.85 7.40 0.59
CA GLY A 58 8.45 8.55 1.39
C GLY A 58 7.13 8.41 2.15
N GLY A 59 6.10 7.87 1.52
CA GLY A 59 4.75 7.83 2.07
C GLY A 59 3.82 8.89 1.45
N MET A 60 2.85 9.38 2.20
CA MET A 60 1.83 10.34 1.76
C MET A 60 1.52 11.37 2.86
N LEU A 61 0.69 12.37 2.57
CA LEU A 61 0.29 13.37 3.55
C LEU A 61 -1.21 13.62 3.59
N ILE A 62 -1.67 14.12 4.73
CA ILE A 62 -2.94 14.83 4.88
C ILE A 62 -2.65 16.32 5.09
N GLY A 63 -3.44 17.16 4.43
CA GLY A 63 -3.38 18.60 4.61
C GLY A 63 -4.63 19.31 4.13
N GLU A 64 -4.63 20.60 4.30
CA GLU A 64 -5.69 21.49 3.89
C GLU A 64 -5.22 22.38 2.73
N VAL A 65 -6.02 22.50 1.70
CA VAL A 65 -5.74 23.37 0.55
C VAL A 65 -5.71 24.82 1.00
N GLU A 66 -4.52 25.45 0.96
CA GLU A 66 -4.33 26.86 1.31
C GLU A 66 -4.55 27.77 0.11
N LYS A 67 -3.97 27.41 -1.04
CA LYS A 67 -4.02 28.22 -2.26
C LYS A 67 -4.01 27.32 -3.50
N ILE A 68 -4.74 27.72 -4.51
CA ILE A 68 -4.80 27.06 -5.82
C ILE A 68 -4.32 28.04 -6.88
N GLY A 69 -3.38 27.63 -7.70
CA GLY A 69 -2.87 28.41 -8.82
C GLY A 69 -3.98 28.79 -9.81
N PRO A 70 -3.94 29.99 -10.39
CA PRO A 70 -5.03 30.50 -11.22
C PRO A 70 -5.35 29.64 -12.44
N LYS A 71 -4.38 28.94 -13.02
CA LYS A 71 -4.60 28.03 -14.15
C LYS A 71 -5.41 26.78 -13.81
N LEU A 72 -5.54 26.44 -12.52
CA LEU A 72 -6.29 25.26 -12.06
C LEU A 72 -7.72 25.58 -11.64
N LYS A 73 -8.07 26.86 -11.46
CA LYS A 73 -9.42 27.27 -11.07
C LYS A 73 -10.45 26.80 -12.08
N GLY A 74 -11.47 26.09 -11.62
CA GLY A 74 -12.53 25.51 -12.46
C GLY A 74 -12.15 24.25 -13.24
N LYS A 75 -10.87 23.84 -13.23
CA LYS A 75 -10.39 22.58 -13.86
C LYS A 75 -10.30 21.41 -12.90
N ILE A 76 -10.15 21.69 -11.62
CA ILE A 76 -10.03 20.67 -10.56
C ILE A 76 -11.17 20.80 -9.56
N ASP A 77 -11.52 19.68 -8.95
CA ASP A 77 -12.56 19.61 -7.91
C ASP A 77 -11.96 19.90 -6.50
N LEU A 78 -11.27 21.04 -6.38
CA LEU A 78 -10.75 21.52 -5.10
C LEU A 78 -11.06 22.99 -4.90
N LYS A 79 -11.22 23.36 -3.63
CA LYS A 79 -11.31 24.74 -3.17
C LYS A 79 -10.45 24.95 -1.92
N LYS A 80 -10.12 26.19 -1.63
CA LYS A 80 -9.44 26.56 -0.37
C LYS A 80 -10.24 26.03 0.83
N GLY A 81 -9.55 25.41 1.79
CA GLY A 81 -10.13 24.79 2.97
C GLY A 81 -10.53 23.31 2.79
N ASP A 82 -10.47 22.75 1.58
CA ASP A 82 -10.70 21.32 1.40
C ASP A 82 -9.58 20.52 2.06
N GLU A 83 -9.96 19.54 2.89
CA GLU A 83 -9.01 18.57 3.44
C GLU A 83 -8.79 17.41 2.46
N ILE A 84 -7.55 17.15 2.15
CA ILE A 84 -7.15 16.13 1.19
C ILE A 84 -6.05 15.22 1.75
N ALA A 85 -6.02 13.99 1.25
CA ALA A 85 -4.84 13.15 1.27
C ALA A 85 -4.19 13.23 -0.12
N THR A 86 -2.89 13.54 -0.18
CA THR A 86 -2.15 13.38 -1.45
C THR A 86 -1.85 11.90 -1.63
N LEU A 87 -1.98 11.43 -2.87
CA LEU A 87 -1.71 10.03 -3.23
C LEU A 87 -0.42 9.93 -4.05
N VAL A 88 0.33 11.02 -4.09
CA VAL A 88 1.69 11.09 -4.63
C VAL A 88 2.67 10.86 -3.50
N SER A 89 3.68 10.04 -3.74
CA SER A 89 4.73 9.81 -2.75
C SER A 89 5.38 11.10 -2.26
N LEU A 90 5.64 11.19 -0.97
CA LEU A 90 6.42 12.29 -0.37
C LEU A 90 7.82 12.40 -0.97
N SER A 91 8.35 11.33 -1.56
CA SER A 91 9.61 11.36 -2.31
C SER A 91 9.53 12.19 -3.61
N LEU A 92 8.32 12.50 -4.08
CA LEU A 92 8.03 13.30 -5.29
C LEU A 92 7.31 14.62 -4.96
N THR A 93 7.05 14.89 -3.67
CA THR A 93 6.26 16.05 -3.23
C THR A 93 7.17 17.07 -2.56
N PRO A 94 7.31 18.29 -3.11
CA PRO A 94 8.02 19.37 -2.42
C PRO A 94 7.39 19.63 -1.05
N LEU A 95 8.21 19.59 -0.01
CA LEU A 95 7.79 19.66 1.38
C LEU A 95 8.74 20.56 2.18
N ASN A 96 8.15 21.42 3.00
CA ASN A 96 8.86 22.17 4.04
C ASN A 96 8.21 21.87 5.39
N ILE A 97 9.00 21.43 6.36
CA ILE A 97 8.56 21.19 7.73
C ILE A 97 9.07 22.33 8.60
N GLU A 98 8.16 23.10 9.18
CA GLU A 98 8.49 24.13 10.17
C GLU A 98 8.76 23.50 11.54
N LYS A 99 7.93 22.52 11.92
CA LYS A 99 8.01 21.81 13.21
C LYS A 99 7.35 20.45 13.12
N ILE A 100 7.97 19.44 13.72
CA ILE A 100 7.32 18.17 14.04
C ILE A 100 6.64 18.34 15.41
N ILE A 101 5.34 18.05 15.45
CA ILE A 101 4.51 18.18 16.65
C ILE A 101 4.56 16.86 17.42
N GLU A 102 4.23 15.75 16.76
CA GLU A 102 4.14 14.43 17.37
C GLU A 102 4.59 13.34 16.39
N VAL A 103 5.21 12.29 16.92
CA VAL A 103 5.50 11.06 16.17
C VAL A 103 4.68 9.95 16.81
N ARG A 104 3.74 9.38 16.04
CA ARG A 104 2.93 8.22 16.42
C ARG A 104 3.55 6.98 15.80
N ASP A 105 4.50 6.42 16.50
CA ASP A 105 5.40 5.37 15.98
C ASP A 105 4.72 3.99 15.84
N GLU A 106 3.56 3.81 16.44
CA GLU A 106 2.75 2.60 16.34
C GLU A 106 2.00 2.48 15.01
N ILE A 107 1.75 3.62 14.35
CA ILE A 107 0.98 3.71 13.10
C ILE A 107 1.71 4.45 11.97
N ASP A 108 3.03 4.63 12.10
CA ASP A 108 3.91 5.26 11.10
C ASP A 108 3.51 6.70 10.72
N GLN A 109 2.89 7.46 11.65
CA GLN A 109 2.38 8.80 11.40
C GLN A 109 3.14 9.87 12.17
N VAL A 110 3.25 11.06 11.54
CA VAL A 110 3.96 12.21 12.08
C VAL A 110 3.12 13.46 11.88
N ASP A 111 2.65 14.08 12.98
CA ASP A 111 1.97 15.35 12.93
C ASP A 111 2.97 16.49 12.84
N ILE A 112 2.76 17.38 11.88
CA ILE A 112 3.66 18.48 11.59
C ILE A 112 2.93 19.80 11.43
N LYS A 113 3.68 20.87 11.54
CA LYS A 113 3.37 22.17 10.95
C LYS A 113 4.30 22.36 9.75
N GLY A 114 3.74 22.50 8.57
CA GLY A 114 4.53 22.62 7.36
C GLY A 114 3.67 22.87 6.12
N LYS A 115 4.34 22.97 4.97
CA LYS A 115 3.69 23.21 3.69
C LYS A 115 4.23 22.26 2.62
N ALA A 116 3.35 21.88 1.70
CA ALA A 116 3.71 21.07 0.55
C ALA A 116 3.10 21.65 -0.74
N ILE A 117 3.71 21.30 -1.86
CA ILE A 117 3.20 21.64 -3.20
C ILE A 117 2.71 20.36 -3.86
N LEU A 118 1.45 20.37 -4.29
CA LEU A 118 0.90 19.35 -5.19
C LEU A 118 0.85 19.92 -6.60
N PHE A 119 1.47 19.23 -7.54
CA PHE A 119 1.49 19.63 -8.95
C PHE A 119 0.13 19.36 -9.62
N GLU A 120 -0.13 20.01 -10.75
CA GLU A 120 -1.34 19.83 -11.56
C GLU A 120 -1.66 18.35 -11.84
N SER A 121 -0.64 17.54 -12.14
CA SER A 121 -0.76 16.09 -12.37
C SER A 121 -0.85 15.27 -11.10
N GLY A 122 -0.71 15.89 -9.93
CA GLY A 122 -0.67 15.19 -8.65
C GLY A 122 -2.04 14.63 -8.27
N ILE A 123 -2.07 13.36 -7.94
CA ILE A 123 -3.28 12.67 -7.52
C ILE A 123 -3.59 12.92 -6.04
N TYR A 124 -4.86 13.07 -5.73
CA TYR A 124 -5.36 13.30 -4.38
C TYR A 124 -6.72 12.63 -4.16
N SER A 125 -7.11 12.55 -2.90
CA SER A 125 -8.47 12.20 -2.48
C SER A 125 -8.94 13.23 -1.45
N LYS A 126 -10.15 13.78 -1.63
CA LYS A 126 -10.80 14.50 -0.53
C LYS A 126 -11.03 13.53 0.61
N LEU A 127 -10.77 13.97 1.83
CA LEU A 127 -11.02 13.13 3.00
C LEU A 127 -12.51 12.91 3.18
N PRO A 128 -12.92 11.66 3.37
CA PRO A 128 -14.32 11.33 3.60
C PRO A 128 -14.78 11.85 4.98
N LYS A 129 -16.04 12.32 5.05
CA LYS A 129 -16.64 12.78 6.30
C LYS A 129 -17.26 11.63 7.13
N ASP A 130 -17.44 10.47 6.50
CA ASP A 130 -18.13 9.29 7.05
C ASP A 130 -17.19 8.29 7.73
N MET A 131 -15.92 8.64 7.86
CA MET A 131 -14.93 7.81 8.58
C MET A 131 -13.83 8.65 9.23
N PRO A 132 -13.16 8.12 10.28
CA PRO A 132 -12.01 8.77 10.91
C PRO A 132 -10.88 9.03 9.91
N LYS A 133 -10.17 10.14 10.09
CA LYS A 133 -9.04 10.52 9.19
C LYS A 133 -7.93 9.47 9.18
N ASN A 134 -7.59 8.93 10.36
CA ASN A 134 -6.55 7.89 10.48
C ASN A 134 -6.92 6.65 9.68
N LEU A 135 -8.19 6.22 9.78
CA LEU A 135 -8.70 5.09 9.00
C LEU A 135 -8.62 5.38 7.50
N ALA A 136 -9.09 6.56 7.06
CA ALA A 136 -9.00 6.93 5.64
C ALA A 136 -7.56 6.92 5.15
N LEU A 137 -6.62 7.46 5.95
CA LEU A 137 -5.21 7.51 5.62
C LEU A 137 -4.59 6.11 5.50
N SER A 138 -4.87 5.23 6.48
CA SER A 138 -4.34 3.86 6.48
C SER A 138 -4.80 3.04 5.27
N VAL A 139 -6.01 3.31 4.79
CA VAL A 139 -6.59 2.64 3.61
C VAL A 139 -6.07 3.24 2.30
N LEU A 140 -5.95 4.57 2.25
CA LEU A 140 -5.47 5.29 1.06
C LEU A 140 -4.01 5.00 0.78
N ASP A 141 -3.20 4.79 1.81
CA ASP A 141 -1.79 4.44 1.71
C ASP A 141 -1.52 3.18 0.86
N VAL A 142 -2.44 2.23 0.88
CA VAL A 142 -2.33 0.97 0.13
C VAL A 142 -3.40 0.81 -0.96
N ALA A 143 -4.08 1.89 -1.33
CA ALA A 143 -5.23 1.86 -2.22
C ALA A 143 -4.97 1.25 -3.60
N GLY A 144 -3.74 1.31 -4.08
CA GLY A 144 -3.32 0.69 -5.35
C GLY A 144 -3.50 -0.81 -5.37
N ALA A 145 -3.23 -1.49 -4.25
CA ALA A 145 -3.28 -2.95 -4.15
C ALA A 145 -4.69 -3.52 -4.43
N PRO A 146 -5.76 -3.15 -3.69
CA PRO A 146 -7.10 -3.65 -3.97
C PRO A 146 -7.64 -3.18 -5.33
N ALA A 147 -7.27 -1.97 -5.78
CA ALA A 147 -7.71 -1.46 -7.07
C ALA A 147 -7.14 -2.27 -8.25
N GLN A 148 -5.87 -2.64 -8.19
CA GLN A 148 -5.28 -3.53 -9.19
C GLN A 148 -5.85 -4.95 -9.07
N THR A 149 -6.03 -5.47 -7.86
CA THR A 149 -6.70 -6.75 -7.65
C THR A 149 -8.06 -6.79 -8.33
N LYS A 150 -8.91 -5.79 -8.10
CA LYS A 150 -10.21 -5.65 -8.74
C LYS A 150 -10.14 -5.64 -10.26
N ARG A 151 -9.09 -5.06 -10.84
CA ARG A 151 -8.87 -4.94 -12.28
C ARG A 151 -8.36 -6.24 -12.90
N LEU A 152 -7.47 -6.94 -12.22
CA LEU A 152 -6.76 -8.11 -12.74
C LEU A 152 -7.55 -9.41 -12.57
N VAL A 153 -8.22 -9.57 -11.43
CA VAL A 153 -8.96 -10.80 -11.09
C VAL A 153 -10.24 -10.93 -11.91
N LYS A 154 -10.46 -12.14 -12.43
CA LYS A 154 -11.64 -12.52 -13.20
C LYS A 154 -12.50 -13.55 -12.44
N LYS A 155 -13.72 -13.71 -12.88
CA LYS A 155 -14.62 -14.77 -12.38
C LYS A 155 -14.02 -16.14 -12.67
N GLY A 156 -13.97 -16.98 -11.65
CA GLY A 156 -13.44 -18.34 -11.75
C GLY A 156 -11.94 -18.49 -11.47
N ASP A 157 -11.20 -17.37 -11.34
CA ASP A 157 -9.77 -17.45 -11.04
C ASP A 157 -9.48 -18.06 -9.67
N THR A 158 -8.37 -18.77 -9.58
CA THR A 158 -7.71 -19.13 -8.31
C THR A 158 -6.69 -18.04 -7.98
N VAL A 159 -6.93 -17.28 -6.92
CA VAL A 159 -6.12 -16.13 -6.52
C VAL A 159 -5.36 -16.46 -5.24
N LEU A 160 -4.04 -16.38 -5.28
CA LEU A 160 -3.16 -16.46 -4.12
C LEU A 160 -2.76 -15.05 -3.70
N VAL A 161 -2.97 -14.69 -2.43
CA VAL A 161 -2.44 -13.46 -1.84
C VAL A 161 -1.37 -13.83 -0.83
N ILE A 162 -0.12 -13.46 -1.12
CA ILE A 162 1.03 -13.63 -0.21
C ILE A 162 1.17 -12.35 0.64
N GLY A 163 1.29 -12.52 1.96
CA GLY A 163 1.20 -11.41 2.91
C GLY A 163 -0.25 -10.94 3.16
N ALA A 164 -1.19 -11.86 2.95
CA ALA A 164 -2.62 -11.62 3.00
C ALA A 164 -3.15 -11.10 4.34
N THR A 165 -2.40 -11.29 5.42
CA THR A 165 -2.77 -10.85 6.78
C THR A 165 -2.32 -9.42 7.12
N GLY A 166 -1.63 -8.76 6.19
CA GLY A 166 -1.21 -7.37 6.32
C GLY A 166 -2.24 -6.37 5.79
N LYS A 167 -1.96 -5.08 5.97
CA LYS A 167 -2.82 -3.96 5.56
C LYS A 167 -3.28 -4.06 4.10
N SER A 168 -2.37 -4.12 3.14
CA SER A 168 -2.71 -4.26 1.72
C SER A 168 -3.34 -5.62 1.38
N GLY A 169 -2.83 -6.70 1.98
CA GLY A 169 -3.27 -8.06 1.70
C GLY A 169 -4.74 -8.32 2.02
N MET A 170 -5.24 -7.82 3.15
CA MET A 170 -6.67 -7.98 3.52
C MET A 170 -7.61 -7.28 2.52
N LEU A 171 -7.23 -6.09 2.01
CA LEU A 171 -8.01 -5.40 0.96
C LEU A 171 -7.97 -6.17 -0.36
N CYS A 172 -6.82 -6.77 -0.69
CA CYS A 172 -6.70 -7.64 -1.87
C CYS A 172 -7.59 -8.89 -1.74
N LEU A 173 -7.59 -9.55 -0.57
CA LEU A 173 -8.49 -10.68 -0.33
C LEU A 173 -9.96 -10.29 -0.53
N TYR A 174 -10.38 -9.16 0.04
CA TYR A 174 -11.76 -8.66 -0.09
C TYR A 174 -12.16 -8.47 -1.56
N GLU A 175 -11.36 -7.75 -2.34
CA GLU A 175 -11.65 -7.53 -3.76
C GLU A 175 -11.54 -8.81 -4.59
N ALA A 176 -10.57 -9.68 -4.30
CA ALA A 176 -10.45 -10.98 -4.96
C ALA A 176 -11.70 -11.83 -4.72
N LYS A 177 -12.15 -11.97 -3.47
CA LYS A 177 -13.34 -12.75 -3.10
C LYS A 177 -14.60 -12.27 -3.83
N LYS A 178 -14.78 -10.95 -3.94
CA LYS A 178 -15.88 -10.36 -4.72
C LYS A 178 -15.82 -10.69 -6.21
N LYS A 179 -14.60 -10.77 -6.77
CA LYS A 179 -14.39 -10.91 -8.23
C LYS A 179 -14.44 -12.35 -8.70
N VAL A 180 -13.85 -13.29 -7.95
CA VAL A 180 -13.78 -14.70 -8.38
C VAL A 180 -15.17 -15.37 -8.39
N GLY A 181 -16.07 -14.91 -7.54
CA GLY A 181 -17.42 -15.49 -7.41
C GLY A 181 -17.40 -16.93 -6.90
N LYS A 182 -18.51 -17.65 -7.05
CA LYS A 182 -18.66 -19.04 -6.53
C LYS A 182 -17.81 -20.07 -7.25
N SER A 183 -17.36 -19.80 -8.47
CA SER A 183 -16.57 -20.72 -9.28
C SER A 183 -15.06 -20.57 -9.12
N GLY A 184 -14.61 -19.48 -8.48
CA GLY A 184 -13.21 -19.25 -8.23
C GLY A 184 -12.80 -19.59 -6.80
N LYS A 185 -11.52 -19.38 -6.49
CA LYS A 185 -10.94 -19.66 -5.17
C LYS A 185 -9.99 -18.55 -4.76
N VAL A 186 -10.06 -18.15 -3.50
CA VAL A 186 -9.12 -17.18 -2.89
C VAL A 186 -8.31 -17.88 -1.79
N ILE A 187 -7.00 -17.75 -1.86
CA ILE A 187 -6.05 -18.37 -0.94
C ILE A 187 -5.33 -17.27 -0.17
N CYS A 188 -5.48 -17.29 1.14
CA CYS A 188 -4.78 -16.43 2.08
C CYS A 188 -3.48 -17.09 2.53
N LEU A 189 -2.32 -16.50 2.22
CA LEU A 189 -1.03 -16.93 2.75
C LEU A 189 -0.47 -15.89 3.70
N GLY A 190 -0.16 -16.31 4.94
CA GLY A 190 0.42 -15.49 5.99
C GLY A 190 1.45 -16.25 6.80
N HIS A 191 2.29 -15.50 7.54
CA HIS A 191 3.32 -16.09 8.40
C HIS A 191 2.80 -16.36 9.82
N SER A 192 1.98 -15.45 10.37
CA SER A 192 1.51 -15.51 11.76
C SER A 192 0.18 -16.24 11.89
N GLU A 193 0.16 -17.32 12.66
CA GLU A 193 -1.05 -18.08 12.99
C GLU A 193 -2.15 -17.22 13.62
N LYS A 194 -1.77 -16.32 14.55
CA LYS A 194 -2.71 -15.38 15.21
C LYS A 194 -3.39 -14.47 14.18
N LYS A 195 -2.61 -13.91 13.23
CA LYS A 195 -3.15 -13.03 12.19
C LYS A 195 -4.00 -13.80 11.18
N ILE A 196 -3.61 -15.02 10.82
CA ILE A 196 -4.41 -15.90 9.94
C ILE A 196 -5.76 -16.20 10.56
N LYS A 197 -5.83 -16.57 11.85
CA LYS A 197 -7.09 -16.79 12.58
C LYS A 197 -7.99 -15.56 12.55
N LYS A 198 -7.42 -14.37 12.73
CA LYS A 198 -8.17 -13.11 12.62
C LYS A 198 -8.76 -12.90 11.23
N VAL A 199 -7.96 -13.10 10.18
CA VAL A 199 -8.44 -12.96 8.78
C VAL A 199 -9.48 -14.03 8.45
N LYS A 200 -9.33 -15.25 8.98
CA LYS A 200 -10.29 -16.34 8.82
C LYS A 200 -11.65 -15.99 9.41
N SER A 201 -11.69 -15.31 10.55
CA SER A 201 -12.96 -14.85 11.16
C SER A 201 -13.71 -13.81 10.33
N LEU A 202 -13.06 -13.21 9.32
CA LEU A 202 -13.66 -12.24 8.39
C LEU A 202 -14.17 -12.90 7.09
N ASP A 203 -13.97 -14.21 6.91
CA ASP A 203 -14.36 -14.98 5.71
C ASP A 203 -13.86 -14.38 4.39
N LEU A 204 -12.60 -13.88 4.39
CA LEU A 204 -12.02 -13.21 3.22
C LEU A 204 -11.38 -14.15 2.20
N ALA A 205 -11.23 -15.44 2.53
CA ALA A 205 -10.62 -16.43 1.65
C ALA A 205 -11.27 -17.82 1.82
N ASP A 206 -11.08 -18.68 0.83
CA ASP A 206 -11.55 -20.06 0.85
C ASP A 206 -10.54 -20.99 1.54
N GLU A 207 -9.25 -20.69 1.38
CA GLU A 207 -8.15 -21.47 1.95
C GLU A 207 -7.18 -20.57 2.71
N TYR A 208 -6.59 -21.09 3.79
CA TYR A 208 -5.70 -20.37 4.68
C TYR A 208 -4.42 -21.17 4.86
N ILE A 209 -3.29 -20.60 4.44
CA ILE A 209 -1.98 -21.22 4.46
C ILE A 209 -1.06 -20.43 5.39
N LYS A 210 -0.45 -21.13 6.36
CA LYS A 210 0.69 -20.61 7.10
C LYS A 210 1.97 -21.09 6.41
N ALA A 211 2.79 -20.12 5.96
CA ALA A 211 4.10 -20.39 5.37
C ALA A 211 5.02 -19.19 5.53
N ASP A 212 6.31 -19.44 5.42
CA ASP A 212 7.30 -18.40 5.20
C ASP A 212 7.34 -18.05 3.71
N ALA A 213 7.07 -16.79 3.38
CA ALA A 213 7.10 -16.33 1.99
C ALA A 213 8.48 -16.38 1.33
N THR A 214 9.56 -16.53 2.10
CA THR A 214 10.92 -16.70 1.60
C THR A 214 11.30 -18.17 1.37
N SER A 215 10.37 -19.10 1.59
CA SER A 215 10.55 -20.54 1.40
C SER A 215 9.77 -21.05 0.17
N PRO A 216 10.29 -20.86 -1.06
CA PRO A 216 9.54 -21.03 -2.29
C PRO A 216 8.98 -22.43 -2.54
N VAL A 217 9.73 -23.47 -2.16
CA VAL A 217 9.27 -24.87 -2.30
C VAL A 217 8.15 -25.17 -1.31
N GLU A 218 8.26 -24.72 -0.06
CA GLU A 218 7.19 -24.87 0.95
C GLU A 218 5.90 -24.19 0.49
N VAL A 219 6.00 -22.95 -0.01
CA VAL A 219 4.84 -22.20 -0.52
C VAL A 219 4.20 -22.94 -1.69
N MET A 220 5.00 -23.36 -2.67
CA MET A 220 4.51 -24.10 -3.84
C MET A 220 3.76 -25.39 -3.43
N GLU A 221 4.35 -26.22 -2.58
CA GLU A 221 3.74 -27.50 -2.18
C GLU A 221 2.43 -27.29 -1.41
N LYS A 222 2.37 -26.27 -0.54
CA LYS A 222 1.13 -25.93 0.18
C LYS A 222 0.06 -25.41 -0.77
N VAL A 223 0.42 -24.60 -1.77
CA VAL A 223 -0.52 -24.13 -2.79
C VAL A 223 -1.01 -25.28 -3.68
N LYS A 224 -0.12 -26.18 -4.12
CA LYS A 224 -0.51 -27.41 -4.86
C LYS A 224 -1.54 -28.21 -4.09
N LYS A 225 -1.33 -28.39 -2.79
CA LYS A 225 -2.25 -29.16 -1.94
C LYS A 225 -3.67 -28.62 -1.98
N VAL A 226 -3.86 -27.31 -1.84
CA VAL A 226 -5.19 -26.67 -1.80
C VAL A 226 -5.80 -26.41 -3.18
N THR A 227 -4.98 -26.44 -4.23
CA THR A 227 -5.41 -26.26 -5.62
C THR A 227 -5.48 -27.57 -6.42
N LYS A 228 -5.26 -28.73 -5.80
CA LYS A 228 -5.19 -30.03 -6.48
C LYS A 228 -4.19 -30.04 -7.64
N ASN A 229 -3.00 -29.48 -7.40
CA ASN A 229 -1.88 -29.30 -8.33
C ASN A 229 -2.08 -28.28 -9.47
N SER A 230 -3.20 -27.53 -9.50
CA SER A 230 -3.45 -26.54 -10.57
C SER A 230 -2.64 -25.25 -10.41
N LEU A 231 -2.15 -24.94 -9.19
CA LEU A 231 -1.52 -23.68 -8.82
C LEU A 231 -2.47 -22.46 -8.95
N ALA A 232 -1.95 -21.25 -8.76
CA ALA A 232 -2.74 -20.02 -8.85
C ALA A 232 -2.80 -19.48 -10.28
N ASP A 233 -3.96 -18.99 -10.71
CA ASP A 233 -4.11 -18.19 -11.93
C ASP A 233 -3.46 -16.81 -11.74
N ILE A 234 -3.63 -16.25 -10.53
CA ILE A 234 -3.08 -14.94 -10.16
C ILE A 234 -2.45 -15.05 -8.78
N THR A 235 -1.20 -14.60 -8.67
CA THR A 235 -0.54 -14.41 -7.38
C THR A 235 -0.31 -12.92 -7.13
N ILE A 236 -0.72 -12.45 -5.96
CA ILE A 236 -0.56 -11.05 -5.51
C ILE A 236 0.42 -11.03 -4.35
N ASN A 237 1.56 -10.38 -4.53
CA ASN A 237 2.58 -10.23 -3.49
C ASN A 237 2.42 -8.90 -2.74
N CYS A 238 2.00 -9.01 -1.48
CA CYS A 238 1.85 -7.89 -0.54
C CYS A 238 2.86 -7.94 0.63
N VAL A 239 3.85 -8.85 0.56
CA VAL A 239 4.84 -9.01 1.64
C VAL A 239 5.92 -7.95 1.52
N ASN A 240 6.18 -7.22 2.60
CA ASN A 240 7.27 -6.25 2.66
C ASN A 240 8.57 -6.91 3.21
N VAL A 241 8.94 -8.06 2.61
CA VAL A 241 10.16 -8.81 2.89
C VAL A 241 10.81 -9.15 1.56
N GLU A 242 12.12 -9.07 1.49
CA GLU A 242 12.90 -9.48 0.30
C GLU A 242 12.83 -10.99 0.07
N ASP A 243 13.25 -11.43 -1.12
CA ASP A 243 13.38 -12.84 -1.51
C ASP A 243 12.08 -13.64 -1.58
N THR A 244 10.97 -12.96 -1.91
CA THR A 244 9.65 -13.60 -2.06
C THR A 244 9.25 -13.88 -3.51
N GLU A 245 10.07 -13.47 -4.48
CA GLU A 245 9.77 -13.58 -5.92
C GLU A 245 9.61 -15.04 -6.34
N MET A 246 10.53 -15.92 -5.92
CA MET A 246 10.48 -17.33 -6.27
C MET A 246 9.25 -18.04 -5.71
N SER A 247 8.77 -17.65 -4.52
CA SER A 247 7.52 -18.15 -3.97
C SER A 247 6.32 -17.79 -4.84
N CYS A 248 6.30 -16.56 -5.37
CA CYS A 248 5.25 -16.13 -6.31
C CYS A 248 5.33 -16.93 -7.62
N ILE A 249 6.53 -17.07 -8.18
CA ILE A 249 6.77 -17.74 -9.46
C ILE A 249 6.37 -19.22 -9.39
N LEU A 250 6.84 -19.94 -8.39
CA LEU A 250 6.55 -21.39 -8.27
C LEU A 250 5.09 -21.68 -7.91
N ALA A 251 4.41 -20.76 -7.21
CA ALA A 251 3.00 -20.91 -6.83
C ALA A 251 2.02 -20.52 -7.95
N THR A 252 2.50 -19.89 -9.03
CA THR A 252 1.70 -19.46 -10.17
C THR A 252 1.82 -20.47 -11.33
N LYS A 253 0.72 -20.78 -11.98
CA LYS A 253 0.73 -21.65 -13.17
C LYS A 253 1.39 -20.97 -14.37
N ASN A 254 1.75 -21.75 -15.42
CA ASN A 254 2.11 -21.17 -16.70
C ASN A 254 0.95 -20.34 -17.27
N ASP A 255 1.24 -19.29 -18.05
CA ASP A 255 0.30 -18.27 -18.51
C ASP A 255 -0.42 -17.49 -17.39
N GLY A 256 -0.10 -17.77 -16.12
CA GLY A 256 -0.62 -17.05 -14.97
C GLY A 256 -0.03 -15.65 -14.83
N LEU A 257 -0.57 -14.90 -13.88
CA LEU A 257 -0.17 -13.52 -13.64
C LEU A 257 0.35 -13.34 -12.22
N ILE A 258 1.47 -12.65 -12.09
CA ILE A 258 2.02 -12.25 -10.79
C ILE A 258 1.95 -10.73 -10.69
N TYR A 259 1.31 -10.24 -9.64
CA TYR A 259 1.27 -8.83 -9.30
C TYR A 259 2.14 -8.56 -8.07
N PHE A 260 3.26 -7.90 -8.27
CA PHE A 260 4.14 -7.45 -7.20
C PHE A 260 3.72 -6.05 -6.75
N PHE A 261 3.06 -5.95 -5.62
CA PHE A 261 2.70 -4.68 -5.00
C PHE A 261 3.80 -4.19 -4.03
N SER A 262 4.52 -5.12 -3.42
CA SER A 262 5.57 -4.78 -2.46
C SER A 262 6.76 -4.09 -3.10
N MET A 263 7.23 -3.01 -2.45
CA MET A 263 8.47 -2.31 -2.84
C MET A 263 9.75 -3.09 -2.48
N ALA A 264 9.65 -4.18 -1.70
CA ALA A 264 10.76 -5.09 -1.43
C ALA A 264 11.08 -6.02 -2.60
N THR A 265 10.26 -5.99 -3.66
CA THR A 265 10.44 -6.84 -4.86
C THR A 265 11.64 -6.40 -5.68
N SER A 266 12.51 -7.35 -6.02
CA SER A 266 13.61 -7.17 -6.97
C SER A 266 13.19 -7.58 -8.38
N PHE A 267 13.23 -6.63 -9.31
CA PHE A 267 12.96 -6.90 -10.72
C PHE A 267 13.89 -8.00 -11.27
N THR A 268 15.18 -7.92 -10.99
CA THR A 268 16.18 -8.88 -11.45
C THR A 268 15.91 -10.29 -10.92
N LYS A 269 15.60 -10.43 -9.60
CA LYS A 269 15.27 -11.73 -9.00
C LYS A 269 14.00 -12.32 -9.62
N ALA A 270 12.99 -11.50 -9.90
CA ALA A 270 11.74 -11.94 -10.52
C ALA A 270 11.98 -12.44 -11.96
N ALA A 271 12.64 -11.64 -12.78
CA ALA A 271 12.89 -11.98 -14.18
C ALA A 271 13.77 -13.23 -14.33
N LEU A 272 14.96 -13.22 -13.70
CA LEU A 272 15.90 -14.35 -13.78
C LEU A 272 15.37 -15.58 -13.06
N GLY A 273 14.58 -15.42 -12.00
CA GLY A 273 13.96 -16.52 -11.28
C GLY A 273 12.96 -17.29 -12.18
N ALA A 274 12.12 -16.59 -12.92
CA ALA A 274 11.16 -17.22 -13.84
C ALA A 274 11.89 -17.92 -14.99
N GLU A 275 12.90 -17.26 -15.59
CA GLU A 275 13.74 -17.85 -16.63
C GLU A 275 14.45 -19.11 -16.14
N GLY A 276 15.08 -19.05 -14.96
CA GLY A 276 15.85 -20.16 -14.40
C GLY A 276 15.04 -21.42 -14.09
N VAL A 277 13.73 -21.30 -13.87
CA VAL A 277 12.83 -22.46 -13.63
C VAL A 277 11.88 -22.72 -14.80
N GLY A 278 12.05 -22.02 -15.93
CA GLY A 278 11.23 -22.23 -17.12
C GLY A 278 9.74 -21.93 -16.89
N ARG A 279 9.41 -20.90 -16.10
CA ARG A 279 8.02 -20.46 -15.86
C ARG A 279 7.65 -19.34 -16.81
N ASP A 280 6.69 -19.60 -17.68
CA ASP A 280 6.06 -18.59 -18.52
C ASP A 280 4.94 -17.89 -17.74
N THR A 281 5.24 -16.76 -17.11
CA THR A 281 4.29 -15.98 -16.32
C THR A 281 4.33 -14.51 -16.73
N LYS A 282 3.16 -13.88 -16.70
CA LYS A 282 3.04 -12.43 -16.84
C LYS A 282 3.33 -11.76 -15.52
N MET A 283 4.20 -10.77 -15.50
CA MET A 283 4.55 -10.04 -14.27
C MET A 283 4.17 -8.58 -14.39
N ILE A 284 3.49 -8.07 -13.36
CA ILE A 284 3.17 -6.65 -13.21
C ILE A 284 3.85 -6.15 -11.95
N ILE A 285 4.72 -5.17 -12.10
CA ILE A 285 5.26 -4.43 -10.97
C ILE A 285 4.30 -3.28 -10.69
N GLY A 286 3.74 -3.27 -9.48
CA GLY A 286 2.76 -2.29 -9.07
C GLY A 286 3.37 -0.92 -8.84
N ASN A 287 2.81 0.11 -9.48
CA ASN A 287 2.88 1.44 -8.93
C ASN A 287 1.71 1.61 -7.94
N GLY A 288 1.81 2.53 -7.01
CA GLY A 288 0.74 2.81 -6.03
C GLY A 288 -0.55 3.37 -6.64
N TYR A 289 -0.61 3.57 -7.96
CA TYR A 289 -1.74 4.17 -8.65
C TYR A 289 -2.48 3.18 -9.55
N ALA A 290 -3.81 3.20 -9.43
CA ALA A 290 -4.74 2.65 -10.40
C ALA A 290 -5.96 3.57 -10.48
N LYS A 291 -6.59 3.67 -11.65
CA LYS A 291 -7.76 4.54 -11.83
C LYS A 291 -8.83 4.25 -10.77
N ASN A 292 -9.30 5.30 -10.08
CA ASN A 292 -10.28 5.24 -8.99
C ASN A 292 -9.82 4.47 -7.74
N HIS A 293 -8.52 4.25 -7.55
CA HIS A 293 -7.99 3.45 -6.44
C HIS A 293 -8.47 3.95 -5.06
N ALA A 294 -8.43 5.25 -4.79
CA ALA A 294 -8.92 5.84 -3.56
C ALA A 294 -10.39 5.48 -3.28
N LYS A 295 -11.27 5.69 -4.28
CA LYS A 295 -12.70 5.37 -4.17
C LYS A 295 -12.93 3.88 -3.91
N ILE A 296 -12.19 3.00 -4.60
CA ILE A 296 -12.29 1.56 -4.43
C ILE A 296 -11.91 1.16 -3.01
N ALA A 297 -10.76 1.63 -2.53
CA ALA A 297 -10.26 1.27 -1.22
C ALA A 297 -11.16 1.80 -0.08
N LEU A 298 -11.60 3.07 -0.14
CA LEU A 298 -12.53 3.63 0.84
C LEU A 298 -13.89 2.93 0.85
N ASN A 299 -14.37 2.47 -0.30
CA ASN A 299 -15.63 1.74 -0.37
C ASN A 299 -15.56 0.38 0.32
N ILE A 300 -14.41 -0.27 0.37
CA ILE A 300 -14.24 -1.52 1.14
C ILE A 300 -14.60 -1.30 2.60
N MET A 301 -14.18 -0.17 3.19
CA MET A 301 -14.51 0.18 4.59
C MET A 301 -15.99 0.48 4.80
N ARG A 302 -16.70 0.93 3.78
CA ARG A 302 -18.15 1.15 3.81
C ARG A 302 -18.94 -0.15 3.64
N GLU A 303 -18.45 -1.03 2.80
CA GLU A 303 -19.09 -2.30 2.47
C GLU A 303 -18.89 -3.37 3.56
N SER A 304 -17.74 -3.38 4.25
CA SER A 304 -17.40 -4.38 5.27
C SER A 304 -17.11 -3.75 6.63
N GLN A 305 -18.13 -3.72 7.48
CA GLN A 305 -17.97 -3.23 8.87
C GLN A 305 -17.01 -4.10 9.69
N ALA A 306 -16.95 -5.41 9.41
CA ALA A 306 -16.04 -6.32 10.09
C ALA A 306 -14.58 -5.99 9.75
N LEU A 307 -14.28 -5.77 8.46
CA LEU A 307 -12.94 -5.39 8.01
C LEU A 307 -12.58 -3.98 8.50
N ARG A 308 -13.55 -3.05 8.49
CA ARG A 308 -13.38 -1.70 9.03
C ARG A 308 -12.95 -1.73 10.50
N LYS A 309 -13.60 -2.51 11.36
CA LYS A 309 -13.22 -2.66 12.77
C LYS A 309 -11.79 -3.16 12.95
N VAL A 310 -11.34 -4.10 12.11
CA VAL A 310 -9.95 -4.58 12.14
C VAL A 310 -8.98 -3.45 11.77
N TYR A 311 -9.34 -2.62 10.80
CA TYR A 311 -8.50 -1.48 10.41
C TYR A 311 -8.44 -0.41 11.49
N GLU A 312 -9.57 -0.12 12.14
CA GLU A 312 -9.64 0.81 13.27
C GLU A 312 -8.83 0.30 14.47
N GLU A 313 -8.79 -1.02 14.70
CA GLU A 313 -8.04 -1.64 15.81
C GLU A 313 -6.51 -1.65 15.56
N TYR A 314 -6.05 -1.86 14.32
CA TYR A 314 -4.64 -2.14 14.04
C TYR A 314 -3.90 -1.06 13.24
N TYR A 315 -4.60 -0.14 12.60
CA TYR A 315 -3.99 0.79 11.63
C TYR A 315 -4.51 2.23 11.70
N ALA A 316 -5.41 2.56 12.66
CA ALA A 316 -6.03 3.89 12.73
C ALA A 316 -6.01 4.52 14.13
#